data_374e3de0ac7d697c7ef148664eb91797
#
_entry.id   374e3de0ac7d697c7ef148664eb91797
#
_cell.length_a   1.000
_cell.length_b   1.000
_cell.length_c   1.000
_cell.angle_alpha   90.00
_cell.angle_beta   90.00
_cell.angle_gamma   90.00
#
_symmetry.space_group_name_H-M   'P 1'
#
loop_
_entity.id
_entity.type
_entity.pdbx_description
1 polymer ?
#
loop_
_entity_poly.entity_id
_entity_poly.type
_entity_poly.pdbx_seq_one_letter_code
_entity_poly.pdbx_strand_id
1 'polypeptide(L)'
;MLLVGALVGFAGGYFAAGGGRPSTGHSASSGAGTQSGRIGEIQQAVDRDPENPELLTALGNAYYDEDDWDRAIASYEKARRKAPKDANLLSDLGAAYRNRGEFDLAVAYFRKARENDPDHWQSLLNLVLVEAFDRKDPAAAQRAFDELKKRYPDVPNLDRIQSQISSLRAAG
;
A
#
# COMPACT_ATOMS: atom_id res chain seq x y z
N MET A 1 15.87 -28.11 12.21
CA MET A 1 14.74 -27.62 13.03
C MET A 1 14.59 -26.13 12.74
N LEU A 2 13.63 -25.84 11.86
CA LEU A 2 13.47 -24.55 11.20
C LEU A 2 12.62 -23.64 12.08
N LEU A 3 13.18 -22.51 12.49
CA LEU A 3 12.41 -21.37 13.00
C LEU A 3 12.02 -20.49 11.81
N VAL A 4 10.89 -20.79 11.21
CA VAL A 4 10.15 -19.85 10.36
C VAL A 4 9.34 -18.96 11.32
N GLY A 5 9.97 -17.93 11.83
CA GLY A 5 9.37 -16.97 12.73
C GLY A 5 9.07 -15.65 12.02
N ALA A 6 7.79 -15.40 11.79
CA ALA A 6 7.14 -14.10 11.84
C ALA A 6 7.82 -12.90 11.17
N LEU A 7 7.52 -12.68 9.89
CA LEU A 7 7.66 -11.39 9.23
C LEU A 7 6.32 -10.94 8.61
N VAL A 8 5.21 -11.18 9.30
CA VAL A 8 3.85 -10.80 8.85
C VAL A 8 3.41 -9.42 9.39
N GLY A 9 4.29 -8.69 10.07
CA GLY A 9 3.91 -7.48 10.81
C GLY A 9 4.38 -6.14 10.24
N PHE A 10 4.74 -5.98 8.96
CA PHE A 10 5.38 -4.74 8.51
C PHE A 10 4.70 -4.01 7.34
N ALA A 11 3.53 -4.41 6.91
CA ALA A 11 2.84 -3.76 5.80
C ALA A 11 1.80 -2.69 6.22
N GLY A 12 1.49 -2.53 7.50
CA GLY A 12 0.41 -1.68 7.97
C GLY A 12 0.79 -0.29 8.51
N GLY A 13 2.06 0.10 8.55
CA GLY A 13 2.49 1.25 9.34
C GLY A 13 3.12 2.44 8.61
N TYR A 14 3.25 2.46 7.30
CA TYR A 14 4.05 3.48 6.60
C TYR A 14 3.26 4.53 5.81
N PHE A 15 1.96 4.62 5.92
CA PHE A 15 1.16 5.57 5.15
C PHE A 15 0.67 6.82 5.92
N ALA A 16 1.32 7.23 6.99
CA ALA A 16 0.97 8.47 7.68
C ALA A 16 2.19 9.35 7.96
N ALA A 17 2.86 9.88 6.94
CA ALA A 17 3.83 10.94 7.12
C ALA A 17 3.83 11.90 5.91
N GLY A 18 2.81 12.71 5.82
CA GLY A 18 2.76 13.87 4.94
C GLY A 18 2.09 15.04 5.65
N GLY A 19 2.86 15.99 6.15
CA GLY A 19 2.37 17.31 6.55
C GLY A 19 2.16 17.52 8.04
N GLY A 20 3.22 17.95 8.75
CA GLY A 20 3.15 18.44 10.11
C GLY A 20 2.31 19.72 10.24
N ARG A 21 1.34 19.71 11.18
CA ARG A 21 0.80 20.94 11.81
C ARG A 21 0.87 20.76 13.32
N PRO A 22 1.20 21.81 14.09
CA PRO A 22 1.40 21.71 15.52
C PRO A 22 0.08 21.43 16.24
N SER A 23 0.13 20.49 17.18
CA SER A 23 -0.96 20.11 18.06
C SER A 23 -1.26 21.25 19.04
N THR A 24 -2.45 21.83 18.97
CA THR A 24 -3.09 22.46 20.13
C THR A 24 -3.94 21.42 20.83
N GLY A 25 -3.62 21.19 22.10
CA GLY A 25 -4.26 20.20 22.93
C GLY A 25 -5.78 20.36 23.02
N HIS A 26 -6.48 19.26 22.78
CA HIS A 26 -7.83 19.08 23.25
C HIS A 26 -7.89 17.75 23.99
N SER A 27 -8.48 17.86 25.16
CA SER A 27 -8.67 16.81 26.14
C SER A 27 -9.17 15.49 25.56
N ALA A 28 -8.55 14.40 26.02
CA ALA A 28 -9.01 13.05 25.77
C ALA A 28 -10.47 12.88 26.18
N SER A 29 -11.36 12.87 25.22
CA SER A 29 -12.68 12.25 25.33
C SER A 29 -12.53 10.84 24.79
N SER A 30 -12.63 9.87 25.67
CA SER A 30 -12.67 8.44 25.39
C SER A 30 -13.89 8.10 24.54
N GLY A 31 -13.65 8.04 23.22
CA GLY A 31 -14.55 7.50 22.22
C GLY A 31 -13.73 6.64 21.30
N ALA A 32 -13.33 5.46 21.76
CA ALA A 32 -12.88 4.40 20.86
C ALA A 32 -14.08 3.98 20.01
N GLY A 33 -14.35 4.74 18.96
CA GLY A 33 -15.16 4.27 17.84
C GLY A 33 -14.49 3.01 17.34
N THR A 34 -15.17 1.87 17.45
CA THR A 34 -14.67 0.62 16.90
C THR A 34 -14.43 0.85 15.40
N GLN A 35 -13.44 0.16 14.83
CA GLN A 35 -13.13 0.19 13.41
C GLN A 35 -14.42 0.04 12.55
N SER A 36 -15.33 -0.86 12.96
CA SER A 36 -16.67 -1.00 12.37
C SER A 36 -17.52 0.27 12.41
N GLY A 37 -17.39 1.09 13.44
CA GLY A 37 -18.07 2.40 13.52
C GLY A 37 -17.55 3.37 12.46
N ARG A 38 -16.22 3.40 12.27
CA ARG A 38 -15.56 4.21 11.22
C ARG A 38 -16.02 3.82 9.82
N ILE A 39 -16.11 2.52 9.52
CA ILE A 39 -16.63 2.03 8.22
C ILE A 39 -18.08 2.51 8.02
N GLY A 40 -18.92 2.41 9.06
CA GLY A 40 -20.29 2.86 9.00
C GLY A 40 -20.45 4.36 8.72
N GLU A 41 -19.62 5.20 9.33
CA GLU A 41 -19.61 6.65 9.08
C GLU A 41 -19.19 6.98 7.65
N ILE A 42 -18.11 6.35 7.16
CA ILE A 42 -17.64 6.54 5.79
C ILE A 42 -18.69 6.04 4.79
N GLN A 43 -19.31 4.88 5.05
CA GLN A 43 -20.37 4.34 4.20
C GLN A 43 -21.55 5.31 4.09
N GLN A 44 -21.99 5.92 5.20
CA GLN A 44 -23.05 6.95 5.16
C GLN A 44 -22.63 8.19 4.35
N ALA A 45 -21.35 8.56 4.36
CA ALA A 45 -20.86 9.65 3.50
C ALA A 45 -20.88 9.25 2.03
N VAL A 46 -20.47 8.03 1.69
CA VAL A 46 -20.56 7.46 0.34
C VAL A 46 -22.01 7.36 -0.13
N ASP A 47 -22.96 7.02 0.75
CA ASP A 47 -24.37 6.95 0.38
C ASP A 47 -24.97 8.32 0.00
N ARG A 48 -24.40 9.42 0.54
CA ARG A 48 -24.81 10.79 0.20
C ARG A 48 -24.14 11.28 -1.09
N ASP A 49 -22.92 10.83 -1.37
CA ASP A 49 -22.14 11.18 -2.57
C ASP A 49 -21.42 9.92 -3.12
N PRO A 50 -22.18 9.06 -3.84
CA PRO A 50 -21.71 7.73 -4.23
C PRO A 50 -20.65 7.74 -5.34
N GLU A 51 -20.40 8.89 -5.94
CA GLU A 51 -19.43 9.03 -7.02
C GLU A 51 -18.16 9.78 -6.59
N ASN A 52 -18.07 10.19 -5.34
CA ASN A 52 -16.92 10.90 -4.79
C ASN A 52 -15.69 9.96 -4.66
N PRO A 53 -14.62 10.18 -5.43
CA PRO A 53 -13.48 9.27 -5.42
C PRO A 53 -12.72 9.27 -4.08
N GLU A 54 -12.68 10.40 -3.36
CA GLU A 54 -12.02 10.51 -2.07
C GLU A 54 -12.76 9.70 -1.00
N LEU A 55 -14.09 9.76 -0.98
CA LEU A 55 -14.91 8.96 -0.06
C LEU A 55 -14.81 7.47 -0.37
N LEU A 56 -14.83 7.10 -1.65
CA LEU A 56 -14.68 5.73 -2.09
C LEU A 56 -13.28 5.18 -1.76
N THR A 57 -12.23 6.00 -1.89
CA THR A 57 -10.87 5.64 -1.48
C THR A 57 -10.79 5.47 0.03
N ALA A 58 -11.38 6.39 0.81
CA ALA A 58 -11.42 6.29 2.26
C ALA A 58 -12.16 5.02 2.73
N LEU A 59 -13.24 4.63 2.04
CA LEU A 59 -13.95 3.38 2.31
C LEU A 59 -13.07 2.16 2.01
N GLY A 60 -12.34 2.20 0.88
CA GLY A 60 -11.37 1.18 0.52
C GLY A 60 -10.28 1.02 1.59
N ASN A 61 -9.71 2.13 2.07
CA ASN A 61 -8.71 2.15 3.13
C ASN A 61 -9.26 1.54 4.43
N ALA A 62 -10.50 1.87 4.79
CA ALA A 62 -11.13 1.34 5.99
C ALA A 62 -11.35 -0.18 5.92
N TYR A 63 -11.73 -0.72 4.76
CA TYR A 63 -11.79 -2.17 4.53
C TYR A 63 -10.41 -2.82 4.47
N TYR A 64 -9.41 -2.13 3.89
CA TYR A 64 -8.03 -2.60 3.86
C TYR A 64 -7.45 -2.76 5.27
N ASP A 65 -7.73 -1.81 6.17
CA ASP A 65 -7.32 -1.85 7.57
C ASP A 65 -7.97 -3.02 8.36
N GLU A 66 -9.09 -3.58 7.87
CA GLU A 66 -9.80 -4.75 8.41
C GLU A 66 -9.42 -6.07 7.70
N ASP A 67 -8.39 -6.06 6.87
CA ASP A 67 -7.98 -7.19 6.03
C ASP A 67 -9.09 -7.69 5.07
N ASP A 68 -10.10 -6.86 4.80
CA ASP A 68 -11.18 -7.17 3.86
C ASP A 68 -10.80 -6.71 2.45
N TRP A 69 -9.89 -7.48 1.85
CA TRP A 69 -9.30 -7.15 0.56
C TRP A 69 -10.34 -7.05 -0.56
N ASP A 70 -11.39 -7.88 -0.51
CA ASP A 70 -12.43 -7.89 -1.54
C ASP A 70 -13.26 -6.59 -1.52
N ARG A 71 -13.69 -6.15 -0.33
CA ARG A 71 -14.43 -4.88 -0.20
C ARG A 71 -13.52 -3.67 -0.43
N ALA A 72 -12.25 -3.74 -0.01
CA ALA A 72 -11.27 -2.71 -0.31
C ALA A 72 -11.10 -2.52 -1.83
N ILE A 73 -10.84 -3.60 -2.57
CA ILE A 73 -10.70 -3.59 -4.02
C ILE A 73 -11.97 -3.06 -4.69
N ALA A 74 -13.14 -3.52 -4.26
CA ALA A 74 -14.41 -3.06 -4.83
C ALA A 74 -14.60 -1.54 -4.68
N SER A 75 -14.20 -0.98 -3.54
CA SER A 75 -14.28 0.46 -3.25
C SER A 75 -13.26 1.24 -4.07
N TYR A 76 -12.00 0.79 -4.10
CA TYR A 76 -10.94 1.40 -4.91
C TYR A 76 -11.25 1.35 -6.42
N GLU A 77 -11.82 0.26 -6.92
CA GLU A 77 -12.21 0.16 -8.33
C GLU A 77 -13.34 1.14 -8.69
N LYS A 78 -14.25 1.43 -7.75
CA LYS A 78 -15.23 2.50 -7.93
C LYS A 78 -14.56 3.87 -7.98
N ALA A 79 -13.65 4.15 -7.04
CA ALA A 79 -12.88 5.40 -7.00
C ALA A 79 -12.06 5.60 -8.30
N ARG A 80 -11.38 4.54 -8.76
CA ARG A 80 -10.54 4.57 -9.97
C ARG A 80 -11.31 4.93 -11.24
N ARG A 81 -12.59 4.58 -11.34
CA ARG A 81 -13.43 5.01 -12.49
C ARG A 81 -13.56 6.52 -12.57
N LYS A 82 -13.47 7.23 -11.44
CA LYS A 82 -13.57 8.69 -11.34
C LYS A 82 -12.19 9.37 -11.35
N ALA A 83 -11.17 8.70 -10.77
CA ALA A 83 -9.80 9.19 -10.69
C ALA A 83 -8.79 8.18 -11.29
N PRO A 84 -8.85 7.91 -12.63
CA PRO A 84 -8.09 6.81 -13.24
C PRO A 84 -6.58 7.00 -13.28
N LYS A 85 -6.10 8.22 -13.00
CA LYS A 85 -4.68 8.60 -13.00
C LYS A 85 -4.11 8.89 -11.62
N ASP A 86 -4.89 8.74 -10.58
CA ASP A 86 -4.42 8.95 -9.21
C ASP A 86 -3.42 7.84 -8.84
N ALA A 87 -2.15 8.22 -8.69
CA ALA A 87 -1.07 7.29 -8.41
C ALA A 87 -1.17 6.66 -7.02
N ASN A 88 -1.67 7.40 -6.02
CA ASN A 88 -1.90 6.85 -4.68
C ASN A 88 -2.97 5.77 -4.74
N LEU A 89 -4.14 6.07 -5.32
CA LEU A 89 -5.24 5.12 -5.47
C LEU A 89 -4.81 3.86 -6.26
N LEU A 90 -4.04 4.03 -7.34
CA LEU A 90 -3.52 2.90 -8.10
C LEU A 90 -2.54 2.06 -7.27
N SER A 91 -1.71 2.70 -6.43
CA SER A 91 -0.81 2.01 -5.51
C SER A 91 -1.57 1.24 -4.42
N ASP A 92 -2.62 1.84 -3.84
CA ASP A 92 -3.48 1.21 -2.84
C ASP A 92 -4.19 -0.01 -3.41
N LEU A 93 -4.68 0.10 -4.64
CA LEU A 93 -5.27 -1.01 -5.38
C LEU A 93 -4.25 -2.14 -5.60
N GLY A 94 -3.03 -1.80 -5.98
CA GLY A 94 -1.92 -2.75 -6.10
C GLY A 94 -1.62 -3.46 -4.78
N ALA A 95 -1.61 -2.73 -3.66
CA ALA A 95 -1.40 -3.31 -2.33
C ALA A 95 -2.54 -4.26 -1.92
N ALA A 96 -3.79 -3.90 -2.22
CA ALA A 96 -4.94 -4.75 -1.93
C ALA A 96 -4.91 -6.05 -2.75
N TYR A 97 -4.57 -5.98 -4.05
CA TYR A 97 -4.38 -7.18 -4.88
C TYR A 97 -3.23 -8.05 -4.40
N ARG A 98 -2.11 -7.43 -3.95
CA ARG A 98 -0.99 -8.16 -3.36
C ARG A 98 -1.42 -8.95 -2.13
N ASN A 99 -2.15 -8.33 -1.20
CA ASN A 99 -2.61 -8.98 0.02
C ASN A 99 -3.64 -10.07 -0.26
N ARG A 100 -4.40 -9.96 -1.34
CA ARG A 100 -5.29 -11.01 -1.82
C ARG A 100 -4.55 -12.15 -2.55
N GLY A 101 -3.24 -12.01 -2.79
CA GLY A 101 -2.40 -13.01 -3.45
C GLY A 101 -2.37 -12.89 -4.99
N GLU A 102 -2.92 -11.84 -5.56
CA GLU A 102 -2.96 -11.60 -7.00
C GLU A 102 -1.77 -10.75 -7.45
N PHE A 103 -0.57 -11.33 -7.37
CA PHE A 103 0.69 -10.62 -7.51
C PHE A 103 0.90 -10.00 -8.89
N ASP A 104 0.40 -10.61 -9.96
CA ASP A 104 0.49 -10.04 -11.32
C ASP A 104 -0.33 -8.77 -11.46
N LEU A 105 -1.53 -8.72 -10.88
CA LEU A 105 -2.34 -7.52 -10.83
C LEU A 105 -1.68 -6.44 -9.96
N ALA A 106 -1.13 -6.81 -8.80
CA ALA A 106 -0.40 -5.89 -7.95
C ALA A 106 0.74 -5.20 -8.72
N VAL A 107 1.58 -5.98 -9.41
CA VAL A 107 2.67 -5.44 -10.26
C VAL A 107 2.13 -4.51 -11.35
N ALA A 108 1.04 -4.89 -12.01
CA ALA A 108 0.43 -4.07 -13.07
C ALA A 108 -0.05 -2.71 -12.52
N TYR A 109 -0.68 -2.69 -11.35
CA TYR A 109 -1.16 -1.46 -10.71
C TYR A 109 -0.03 -0.58 -10.19
N PHE A 110 1.02 -1.15 -9.58
CA PHE A 110 2.19 -0.37 -9.17
C PHE A 110 2.93 0.27 -10.37
N ARG A 111 3.04 -0.46 -11.48
CA ARG A 111 3.60 0.11 -12.73
C ARG A 111 2.74 1.24 -13.26
N LYS A 112 1.41 1.06 -13.26
CA LYS A 112 0.48 2.09 -13.71
C LYS A 112 0.50 3.33 -12.82
N ALA A 113 0.66 3.18 -11.50
CA ALA A 113 0.85 4.30 -10.59
C ALA A 113 2.09 5.13 -11.00
N ARG A 114 3.21 4.47 -11.30
CA ARG A 114 4.45 5.11 -11.73
C ARG A 114 4.39 5.69 -13.15
N GLU A 115 3.58 5.14 -14.04
CA GLU A 115 3.32 5.75 -15.35
C GLU A 115 2.60 7.10 -15.24
N ASN A 116 1.71 7.23 -14.25
CA ASN A 116 0.96 8.48 -14.01
C ASN A 116 1.75 9.46 -13.13
N ASP A 117 2.51 8.97 -12.17
CA ASP A 117 3.44 9.74 -11.34
C ASP A 117 4.79 9.02 -11.25
N PRO A 118 5.76 9.41 -12.10
CA PRO A 118 7.10 8.80 -12.08
C PRO A 118 7.84 8.99 -10.75
N ASP A 119 7.46 9.98 -9.93
CA ASP A 119 8.08 10.27 -8.65
C ASP A 119 7.38 9.56 -7.46
N HIS A 120 6.39 8.75 -7.73
CA HIS A 120 5.70 7.94 -6.71
C HIS A 120 6.59 6.77 -6.23
N TRP A 121 7.51 7.07 -5.33
CA TRP A 121 8.52 6.11 -4.83
C TRP A 121 7.91 4.92 -4.09
N GLN A 122 6.73 5.09 -3.46
CA GLN A 122 6.01 4.04 -2.75
C GLN A 122 5.66 2.87 -3.68
N SER A 123 5.18 3.17 -4.90
CA SER A 123 4.90 2.13 -5.89
C SER A 123 6.17 1.41 -6.35
N LEU A 124 7.29 2.13 -6.43
CA LEU A 124 8.57 1.50 -6.76
C LEU A 124 9.07 0.58 -5.65
N LEU A 125 8.93 1.01 -4.38
CA LEU A 125 9.21 0.16 -3.23
C LEU A 125 8.31 -1.08 -3.22
N ASN A 126 7.01 -0.91 -3.46
CA ASN A 126 6.07 -2.02 -3.54
C ASN A 126 6.41 -3.01 -4.67
N LEU A 127 6.89 -2.53 -5.82
CA LEU A 127 7.41 -3.39 -6.88
C LEU A 127 8.60 -4.23 -6.40
N VAL A 128 9.55 -3.62 -5.68
CA VAL A 128 10.68 -4.37 -5.10
C VAL A 128 10.17 -5.48 -4.19
N LEU A 129 9.23 -5.15 -3.31
CA LEU A 129 8.72 -6.10 -2.30
C LEU A 129 7.94 -7.25 -2.95
N VAL A 130 7.04 -6.96 -3.90
CA VAL A 130 6.23 -8.01 -4.55
C VAL A 130 7.10 -8.92 -5.41
N GLU A 131 8.07 -8.38 -6.15
CA GLU A 131 8.96 -9.18 -6.99
C GLU A 131 9.89 -10.06 -6.11
N ALA A 132 10.44 -9.50 -5.01
CA ALA A 132 11.35 -10.24 -4.14
C ALA A 132 10.65 -11.35 -3.35
N PHE A 133 9.55 -11.02 -2.67
CA PHE A 133 9.00 -11.89 -1.62
C PHE A 133 7.79 -12.70 -2.06
N ASP A 134 6.97 -12.13 -2.94
CA ASP A 134 5.71 -12.77 -3.33
C ASP A 134 5.89 -13.57 -4.62
N ARG A 135 6.53 -13.00 -5.64
CA ARG A 135 6.81 -13.66 -6.93
C ARG A 135 8.11 -14.46 -6.93
N LYS A 136 8.99 -14.20 -5.96
CA LYS A 136 10.33 -14.83 -5.84
C LYS A 136 11.17 -14.65 -7.10
N ASP A 137 11.09 -13.48 -7.73
CA ASP A 137 11.95 -13.06 -8.83
C ASP A 137 13.01 -12.07 -8.33
N PRO A 138 14.17 -12.56 -7.83
CA PRO A 138 15.20 -11.68 -7.30
C PRO A 138 15.87 -10.82 -8.38
N ALA A 139 15.76 -11.20 -9.66
CA ALA A 139 16.33 -10.41 -10.75
C ALA A 139 15.43 -9.19 -11.06
N ALA A 140 14.11 -9.36 -11.08
CA ALA A 140 13.18 -8.24 -11.21
C ALA A 140 13.24 -7.34 -9.98
N ALA A 141 13.28 -7.91 -8.77
CA ALA A 141 13.44 -7.17 -7.52
C ALA A 141 14.70 -6.31 -7.52
N GLN A 142 15.84 -6.86 -7.96
CA GLN A 142 17.11 -6.11 -8.01
C GLN A 142 17.02 -4.92 -8.97
N ARG A 143 16.43 -5.11 -10.16
CA ARG A 143 16.25 -3.99 -11.12
C ARG A 143 15.41 -2.84 -10.53
N ALA A 144 14.30 -3.18 -9.89
CA ALA A 144 13.45 -2.18 -9.24
C ALA A 144 14.17 -1.52 -8.04
N PHE A 145 14.93 -2.30 -7.27
CA PHE A 145 15.70 -1.80 -6.14
C PHE A 145 16.82 -0.83 -6.57
N ASP A 146 17.55 -1.15 -7.63
CA ASP A 146 18.62 -0.28 -8.14
C ASP A 146 18.06 1.08 -8.59
N GLU A 147 16.89 1.08 -9.20
CA GLU A 147 16.18 2.31 -9.54
C GLU A 147 15.73 3.07 -8.29
N LEU A 148 15.14 2.37 -7.30
CA LEU A 148 14.70 2.96 -6.04
C LEU A 148 15.87 3.63 -5.31
N LYS A 149 16.97 2.92 -5.14
CA LYS A 149 18.17 3.42 -4.44
C LYS A 149 18.80 4.61 -5.16
N LYS A 150 18.83 4.57 -6.49
CA LYS A 150 19.39 5.67 -7.31
C LYS A 150 18.57 6.95 -7.20
N ARG A 151 17.24 6.84 -7.23
CA ARG A 151 16.34 8.01 -7.23
C ARG A 151 15.99 8.51 -5.83
N TYR A 152 15.91 7.60 -4.87
CA TYR A 152 15.41 7.85 -3.52
C TYR A 152 16.35 7.23 -2.46
N PRO A 153 17.61 7.73 -2.35
CA PRO A 153 18.60 7.13 -1.45
C PRO A 153 18.22 7.22 0.03
N ASP A 154 17.33 8.14 0.38
CA ASP A 154 16.88 8.40 1.76
C ASP A 154 15.70 7.52 2.19
N VAL A 155 15.21 6.63 1.34
CA VAL A 155 14.15 5.67 1.71
C VAL A 155 14.68 4.77 2.84
N PRO A 156 13.93 4.62 3.94
CA PRO A 156 14.39 3.83 5.07
C PRO A 156 14.61 2.34 4.73
N ASN A 157 15.59 1.73 5.41
CA ASN A 157 15.86 0.28 5.35
C ASN A 157 16.33 -0.27 3.99
N LEU A 158 16.84 0.55 3.10
CA LEU A 158 17.35 0.09 1.79
C LEU A 158 18.42 -1.02 1.95
N ASP A 159 19.36 -0.90 2.90
CA ASP A 159 20.41 -1.91 3.11
C ASP A 159 19.82 -3.26 3.55
N ARG A 160 18.75 -3.24 4.36
CA ARG A 160 18.05 -4.46 4.77
C ARG A 160 17.36 -5.13 3.58
N ILE A 161 16.68 -4.35 2.75
CA ILE A 161 16.01 -4.83 1.52
C ILE A 161 17.06 -5.44 0.59
N GLN A 162 18.20 -4.76 0.37
CA GLN A 162 19.30 -5.26 -0.45
C GLN A 162 19.82 -6.60 0.05
N SER A 163 20.05 -6.72 1.36
CA SER A 163 20.54 -7.96 1.98
C SER A 163 19.57 -9.11 1.76
N GLN A 164 18.27 -8.85 1.88
CA GLN A 164 17.25 -9.87 1.65
C GLN A 164 17.19 -10.32 0.18
N ILE A 165 17.23 -9.38 -0.78
CA ILE A 165 17.28 -9.72 -2.23
C ILE A 165 18.53 -10.57 -2.52
N SER A 166 19.68 -10.20 -1.95
CA SER A 166 20.93 -10.95 -2.13
C SER A 166 20.85 -12.38 -1.60
N SER A 167 20.20 -12.56 -0.44
CA SER A 167 19.95 -13.88 0.15
C SER A 167 19.06 -14.75 -0.72
N LEU A 168 18.01 -14.17 -1.33
CA LEU A 168 17.13 -14.88 -2.25
C LEU A 168 17.88 -15.36 -3.51
N ARG A 169 18.79 -14.55 -4.03
CA ARG A 169 19.64 -14.92 -5.19
C ARG A 169 20.61 -16.05 -4.88
N ALA A 170 21.10 -16.15 -3.65
CA ALA A 170 22.03 -17.18 -3.24
C ALA A 170 21.36 -18.54 -2.96
N ALA A 171 20.04 -18.53 -2.73
CA ALA A 171 19.26 -19.70 -2.37
C ALA A 171 18.58 -20.39 -3.59
N GLY A 172 18.56 -19.78 -4.75
CA GLY A 172 17.99 -20.30 -6.00
C GLY A 172 19.05 -20.66 -7.02
#